data_aead8600c66c5fd36ad3d90b773c6829
#
_entry.id   aead8600c66c5fd36ad3d90b773c6829
#
_cell.length_a   1.000
_cell.length_b   1.000
_cell.length_c   1.000
_cell.angle_alpha   90.00
_cell.angle_beta   90.00
_cell.angle_gamma   90.00
#
_symmetry.space_group_name_H-M   'P 1'
#
loop_
_entity.id
_entity.type
_entity.pdbx_description
1 polymer ?
#
loop_
_entity_poly.entity_id
_entity_poly.type
_entity_poly.pdbx_seq_one_letter_code
_entity_poly.pdbx_strand_id
1 'polypeptide(L)' 'IREEQKIMLHKELSKIKYDYSQVLYLKFFEDLTNEQIAVVMKKTKRQIENLIYQAKQSLKSELDKEGFQYEGL' A
#
# COMPACT_ATOMS: atom_id res chain seq x y z
N ILE A 1 5.71 -3.89 10.47
CA ILE A 1 5.01 -5.04 9.87
C ILE A 1 5.91 -6.27 9.93
N ARG A 2 5.38 -7.37 10.39
CA ARG A 2 6.15 -8.61 10.46
C ARG A 2 6.33 -9.22 9.08
N GLU A 3 7.33 -10.10 8.97
CA GLU A 3 7.69 -10.69 7.69
C GLU A 3 6.55 -11.49 7.05
N GLU A 4 5.84 -12.31 7.82
CA GLU A 4 4.72 -13.06 7.28
C GLU A 4 3.58 -12.14 6.83
N GLN A 5 3.42 -10.97 7.47
CA GLN A 5 2.43 -9.99 7.02
C GLN A 5 2.86 -9.35 5.70
N LYS A 6 4.16 -9.13 5.52
CA LYS A 6 4.67 -8.59 4.26
C LYS A 6 4.41 -9.55 3.10
N ILE A 7 4.62 -10.84 3.33
CA ILE A 7 4.37 -11.85 2.31
C ILE A 7 2.89 -11.83 1.90
N MET A 8 2.00 -11.80 2.88
CA MET A 8 0.57 -11.76 2.61
C MET A 8 0.18 -10.47 1.87
N LEU A 9 0.72 -9.34 2.31
CA LEU A 9 0.44 -8.05 1.65
C LEU A 9 0.91 -8.07 0.21
N HIS A 10 2.09 -8.61 -0.05
CA HIS A 10 2.62 -8.68 -1.40
C HIS A 10 1.68 -9.45 -2.32
N LYS A 11 1.13 -10.56 -1.83
CA LYS A 11 0.17 -11.35 -2.57
C LYS A 11 -1.11 -10.56 -2.85
N GLU A 12 -1.62 -9.87 -1.82
CA GLU A 12 -2.88 -9.14 -1.95
C GLU A 12 -2.75 -7.88 -2.80
N LEU A 13 -1.55 -7.31 -2.89
CA LEU A 13 -1.32 -6.13 -3.72
C LEU A 13 -1.63 -6.39 -5.19
N SER A 14 -1.51 -7.65 -5.64
CA SER A 14 -1.82 -7.98 -7.02
C SER A 14 -3.32 -7.92 -7.34
N LYS A 15 -4.16 -7.83 -6.31
CA LYS A 15 -5.62 -7.85 -6.46
C LYS A 15 -6.25 -6.47 -6.47
N ILE A 16 -5.47 -5.42 -6.26
CA ILE A 16 -5.99 -4.06 -6.22
C ILE A 16 -5.44 -3.28 -7.41
N LYS A 17 -5.95 -2.06 -7.59
CA LYS A 17 -5.53 -1.21 -8.71
C LYS A 17 -4.01 -1.02 -8.70
N TYR A 18 -3.43 -0.92 -9.89
CA TYR A 18 -1.99 -0.78 -10.05
C TYR A 18 -1.43 0.40 -9.24
N ASP A 19 -2.07 1.56 -9.32
CA ASP A 19 -1.58 2.74 -8.60
C ASP A 19 -1.59 2.53 -7.10
N TYR A 20 -2.60 1.87 -6.59
CA TYR A 20 -2.69 1.53 -5.16
C TYR A 20 -1.59 0.57 -4.77
N SER A 21 -1.40 -0.46 -5.58
CA SER A 21 -0.35 -1.45 -5.35
C SER A 21 1.02 -0.79 -5.34
N GLN A 22 1.26 0.09 -6.31
CA GLN A 22 2.54 0.79 -6.45
C GLN A 22 2.86 1.64 -5.22
N VAL A 23 1.90 2.46 -4.78
CA VAL A 23 2.15 3.36 -3.66
C VAL A 23 2.39 2.59 -2.36
N LEU A 24 1.64 1.51 -2.15
CA LEU A 24 1.82 0.70 -0.95
C LEU A 24 3.14 -0.06 -0.98
N TYR A 25 3.55 -0.56 -2.14
CA TYR A 25 4.83 -1.23 -2.27
C TYR A 25 5.97 -0.28 -1.93
N LEU A 26 5.95 0.92 -2.50
CA LEU A 26 6.99 1.91 -2.23
C LEU A 26 7.01 2.31 -0.76
N LYS A 27 5.85 2.42 -0.14
CA LYS A 27 5.75 2.84 1.26
C LYS A 27 6.21 1.76 2.23
N PHE A 28 5.76 0.53 2.05
CA PHE A 28 5.95 -0.51 3.05
C PHE A 28 7.06 -1.50 2.73
N PHE A 29 7.44 -1.64 1.47
CA PHE A 29 8.52 -2.57 1.10
C PHE A 29 9.82 -1.85 0.84
N GLU A 30 9.74 -0.65 0.26
CA GLU A 30 10.94 0.15 -0.03
C GLU A 30 11.20 1.21 1.05
N ASP A 31 10.29 1.36 2.01
CA ASP A 31 10.42 2.29 3.14
C ASP A 31 10.63 3.74 2.71
N LEU A 32 10.02 4.15 1.61
CA LEU A 32 10.15 5.52 1.13
C LEU A 32 9.22 6.45 1.90
N THR A 33 9.65 7.70 2.03
CA THR A 33 8.81 8.75 2.59
C THR A 33 7.78 9.18 1.54
N ASN A 34 6.73 9.87 1.97
CA ASN A 34 5.72 10.37 1.03
C ASN A 34 6.33 11.32 0.01
N GLU A 35 7.31 12.12 0.41
CA GLU A 35 8.03 13.02 -0.49
C GLU A 35 8.78 12.23 -1.56
N GLN A 36 9.44 11.16 -1.16
CA GLN A 36 10.19 10.32 -2.09
C GLN A 36 9.25 9.60 -3.06
N ILE A 37 8.13 9.10 -2.55
CA ILE A 37 7.13 8.44 -3.39
C ILE A 37 6.57 9.44 -4.40
N ALA A 38 6.34 10.68 -3.99
CA ALA A 38 5.84 11.73 -4.87
C ALA A 38 6.79 11.91 -6.07
N VAL A 39 8.09 11.91 -5.82
CA VAL A 39 9.07 12.02 -6.89
C VAL A 39 9.01 10.82 -7.82
N VAL A 40 8.99 9.62 -7.25
CA VAL A 40 8.99 8.37 -8.03
C VAL A 40 7.75 8.28 -8.91
N MET A 41 6.58 8.62 -8.37
CA MET A 41 5.31 8.49 -9.07
C MET A 41 4.93 9.74 -9.84
N LYS A 42 5.75 10.79 -9.77
CA LYS A 42 5.51 12.06 -10.47
C LYS A 42 4.18 12.69 -10.06
N LYS A 43 3.94 12.70 -8.76
CA LYS A 43 2.74 13.28 -8.17
C LYS A 43 3.14 14.25 -7.06
N THR A 44 2.19 15.03 -6.58
CA THR A 44 2.44 15.91 -5.43
C THR A 44 2.36 15.07 -4.15
N LYS A 45 2.95 15.59 -3.08
CA LYS A 45 2.88 14.94 -1.78
C LYS A 45 1.43 14.75 -1.35
N ARG A 46 0.58 15.75 -1.60
CA ARG A 46 -0.84 15.68 -1.24
C ARG A 46 -1.53 14.55 -2.01
N GLN A 47 -1.22 14.43 -3.30
CA GLN A 47 -1.78 13.34 -4.11
C GLN A 47 -1.35 11.98 -3.56
N ILE A 48 -0.11 11.87 -3.11
CA ILE A 48 0.39 10.62 -2.53
C ILE A 48 -0.33 10.32 -1.21
N GLU A 49 -0.55 11.31 -0.36
CA GLU A 49 -1.27 11.11 0.89
C GLU A 49 -2.68 10.58 0.64
N ASN A 50 -3.38 11.19 -0.32
CA ASN A 50 -4.71 10.74 -0.69
C ASN A 50 -4.69 9.34 -1.29
N LEU A 51 -3.69 9.08 -2.14
CA LEU A 51 -3.55 7.78 -2.78
C LEU A 51 -3.29 6.67 -1.76
N ILE A 52 -2.43 6.95 -0.77
CA ILE A 52 -2.15 5.99 0.29
C ILE A 52 -3.42 5.68 1.08
N TYR A 53 -4.20 6.70 1.40
CA TYR A 53 -5.45 6.49 2.13
C TYR A 53 -6.38 5.57 1.35
N GLN A 54 -6.60 5.87 0.08
CA GLN A 54 -7.48 5.06 -0.77
C GLN A 54 -6.92 3.65 -0.97
N ALA A 55 -5.60 3.55 -1.13
CA ALA A 55 -4.95 2.26 -1.31
C ALA A 55 -5.11 1.38 -0.07
N LYS A 56 -4.98 1.96 1.11
CA LYS A 56 -5.18 1.22 2.35
C LYS A 56 -6.61 0.71 2.49
N GLN A 57 -7.58 1.53 2.10
CA GLN A 57 -8.98 1.12 2.15
C GLN A 57 -9.23 -0.04 1.18
N SER A 58 -8.67 0.04 -0.01
CA SER A 58 -8.83 -1.00 -1.01
C SER A 58 -8.18 -2.31 -0.54
N LEU A 59 -6.98 -2.22 -0.01
CA LEU A 59 -6.26 -3.39 0.51
C LEU A 59 -7.00 -4.01 1.68
N LYS A 60 -7.49 -3.19 2.59
CA LYS A 60 -8.24 -3.67 3.75
C LYS A 60 -9.46 -4.44 3.31
N SER A 61 -10.16 -3.95 2.30
CA SER A 61 -11.34 -4.62 1.76
C SER A 61 -10.99 -6.01 1.22
N GLU A 62 -9.86 -6.13 0.50
CA GLU A 62 -9.42 -7.44 -0.02
C GLU A 62 -9.03 -8.38 1.10
N LEU A 63 -8.33 -7.88 2.11
CA LEU A 63 -7.93 -8.70 3.25
C LEU A 63 -9.14 -9.18 4.05
N ASP A 64 -10.15 -8.34 4.19
CA ASP A 64 -11.39 -8.72 4.89
C ASP A 64 -12.10 -9.85 4.16
N LYS A 65 -12.10 -9.83 2.83
CA LYS A 65 -12.71 -10.90 2.03
C LYS A 65 -12.01 -12.24 2.26
N GLU A 66 -10.73 -12.20 2.56
CA GLU A 66 -9.93 -13.41 2.81
C GLU A 66 -9.96 -13.82 4.28
N GLY A 67 -10.62 -13.04 5.13
CA GLY A 67 -10.63 -13.30 6.56
C GLY A 67 -9.31 -13.03 7.25
N PHE A 68 -8.40 -12.33 6.59
CA PHE A 68 -7.09 -11.99 7.14
C PHE A 68 -7.15 -10.69 7.91
N GLN A 69 -6.52 -10.69 9.09
CA GLN A 69 -6.38 -9.47 9.88
C GLN A 69 -4.91 -9.10 9.99
N TYR A 70 -4.64 -7.81 9.95
CA TYR A 70 -3.28 -7.32 9.96
C TYR A 70 -3.16 -6.07 10.82
N GLU A 71 -1.94 -5.76 11.20
CA GLU A 71 -1.62 -4.58 11.99
C GLU A 71 -0.57 -3.76 11.24
N GLY A 72 -0.48 -2.48 11.59
CA GLY A 72 0.58 -1.63 11.07
C GLY A 72 0.28 -0.88 9.79
N LEU A 73 -0.93 -1.03 9.26
CA LEU A 73 -1.33 -0.19 8.12
C LEU A 73 -2.21 1.00 8.55
#